data_159f024f78b37c8842e776f54785fb82
#
_entry.id   159f024f78b37c8842e776f54785fb82
#
_cell.length_a   1.000
_cell.length_b   1.000
_cell.length_c   1.000
_cell.angle_alpha   90.00
_cell.angle_beta   90.00
_cell.angle_gamma   90.00
#
_symmetry.space_group_name_H-M   'P 1'
#
loop_
_entity.id
_entity.type
_entity.pdbx_description
1 polymer ?
#
loop_
_entity_poly.entity_id
_entity_poly.type
_entity_poly.pdbx_seq_one_letter_code
_entity_poly.pdbx_strand_id
1 'polypeptide(L)'
;MSREKDSIASSDEHNSRGIELADRGWLDEALKEFKKAIDLDPNSSHAHDNLATVFAEKKQFRDALDAYLVSLRLEPDSATAHYNLACFLSAHALDFAISEYQTAIELEPDYPDAHLNLGLTYADAGKPEDAVKELKTAIELEPSDPFPRHELAGLQMDEGDYRSAITQLKDVTRLEPDNFEAWLDLGICYAQKGFYAEAERAYEKAKALKSDDLLLVYNLAALYAQWGRKADALEHLKLALKVDRVKVSSWLKADPMFEALEGEAEFEALR
;
A
#
# COMPACT_ATOMS: atom_id res chain seq x y z
N MET A 1 24.15 -1.99 41.26
CA MET A 1 23.31 -0.76 41.00
C MET A 1 24.03 0.32 40.18
N SER A 2 25.23 0.83 40.50
CA SER A 2 25.88 1.87 39.62
C SER A 2 26.36 1.27 38.28
N ARG A 3 27.14 0.18 38.29
CA ARG A 3 27.64 -0.47 37.07
C ARG A 3 26.52 -1.01 36.14
N GLU A 4 25.43 -1.45 36.71
CA GLU A 4 24.25 -1.94 35.98
C GLU A 4 23.51 -0.80 35.27
N LYS A 5 23.35 0.36 35.92
CA LYS A 5 22.81 1.57 35.31
C LYS A 5 23.70 2.13 34.20
N ASP A 6 25.02 2.10 34.41
CA ASP A 6 25.99 2.55 33.41
C ASP A 6 25.99 1.60 32.17
N SER A 7 25.79 0.29 32.39
CA SER A 7 25.65 -0.71 31.32
C SER A 7 24.38 -0.53 30.52
N ILE A 8 23.23 -0.30 31.15
CA ILE A 8 21.94 -0.05 30.48
C ILE A 8 22.01 1.24 29.65
N ALA A 9 22.49 2.34 30.22
CA ALA A 9 22.65 3.59 29.48
C ALA A 9 23.53 3.43 28.22
N SER A 10 24.59 2.62 28.29
CA SER A 10 25.44 2.30 27.15
C SER A 10 24.76 1.37 26.14
N SER A 11 23.87 0.46 26.58
CA SER A 11 23.03 -0.38 25.70
C SER A 11 22.09 0.48 24.85
N ASP A 12 21.38 1.43 25.48
CA ASP A 12 20.47 2.33 24.79
C ASP A 12 21.18 3.23 23.76
N GLU A 13 22.41 3.67 24.07
CA GLU A 13 23.24 4.42 23.11
C GLU A 13 23.58 3.59 21.86
N HIS A 14 23.97 2.32 22.04
CA HIS A 14 24.25 1.41 20.93
C HIS A 14 23.00 1.07 20.15
N ASN A 15 21.87 0.87 20.83
CA ASN A 15 20.59 0.62 20.18
C ASN A 15 20.16 1.83 19.31
N SER A 16 20.21 3.05 19.86
CA SER A 16 19.89 4.27 19.10
C SER A 16 20.81 4.47 17.89
N ARG A 17 22.09 4.20 18.04
CA ARG A 17 23.05 4.25 16.93
C ARG A 17 22.78 3.18 15.87
N GLY A 18 22.34 2.01 16.30
CA GLY A 18 21.92 0.93 15.41
C GLY A 18 20.74 1.37 14.52
N ILE A 19 19.74 2.01 15.12
CA ILE A 19 18.57 2.58 14.40
C ILE A 19 19.03 3.61 13.36
N GLU A 20 19.85 4.59 13.76
CA GLU A 20 20.36 5.60 12.81
C GLU A 20 21.12 4.98 11.62
N LEU A 21 21.84 3.90 11.85
CA LEU A 21 22.59 3.19 10.80
C LEU A 21 21.64 2.41 9.90
N ALA A 22 20.61 1.77 10.44
CA ALA A 22 19.59 1.05 9.69
C ALA A 22 18.81 2.01 8.79
N ASP A 23 18.37 3.17 9.30
CA ASP A 23 17.67 4.21 8.53
C ASP A 23 18.49 4.72 7.33
N ARG A 24 19.81 4.67 7.42
CA ARG A 24 20.72 5.00 6.32
C ARG A 24 21.02 3.83 5.37
N GLY A 25 20.44 2.66 5.63
CA GLY A 25 20.68 1.42 4.88
C GLY A 25 22.02 0.74 5.18
N TRP A 26 22.74 1.14 6.25
CA TRP A 26 24.01 0.54 6.64
C TRP A 26 23.76 -0.66 7.58
N LEU A 27 23.14 -1.68 7.00
CA LEU A 27 22.58 -2.81 7.74
C LEU A 27 23.64 -3.66 8.48
N ASP A 28 24.84 -3.82 7.92
CA ASP A 28 25.91 -4.57 8.57
C ASP A 28 26.48 -3.86 9.79
N GLU A 29 26.55 -2.54 9.74
CA GLU A 29 26.97 -1.71 10.85
C GLU A 29 25.88 -1.65 11.93
N ALA A 30 24.60 -1.54 11.53
CA ALA A 30 23.47 -1.60 12.45
C ALA A 30 23.43 -2.91 13.22
N LEU A 31 23.62 -4.07 12.57
CA LEU A 31 23.73 -5.37 13.22
C LEU A 31 24.84 -5.42 14.30
N LYS A 32 25.97 -4.76 14.03
CA LYS A 32 27.08 -4.73 15.03
C LYS A 32 26.69 -3.91 16.25
N GLU A 33 26.01 -2.78 16.03
CA GLU A 33 25.58 -1.93 17.15
C GLU A 33 24.48 -2.60 17.97
N PHE A 34 23.47 -3.21 17.35
CA PHE A 34 22.43 -3.96 18.07
C PHE A 34 22.99 -5.15 18.85
N LYS A 35 23.96 -5.89 18.29
CA LYS A 35 24.65 -6.96 19.03
C LYS A 35 25.42 -6.45 20.25
N LYS A 36 26.07 -5.28 20.15
CA LYS A 36 26.71 -4.64 21.30
C LYS A 36 25.69 -4.21 22.37
N ALA A 37 24.53 -3.67 21.92
CA ALA A 37 23.45 -3.33 22.83
C ALA A 37 23.00 -4.56 23.63
N ILE A 38 22.79 -5.70 22.94
CA ILE A 38 22.40 -6.98 23.55
C ILE A 38 23.51 -7.55 24.44
N ASP A 39 24.79 -7.42 24.05
CA ASP A 39 25.92 -7.84 24.87
C ASP A 39 25.98 -7.07 26.21
N LEU A 40 25.59 -5.81 26.21
CA LEU A 40 25.52 -4.91 27.37
C LEU A 40 24.28 -5.14 28.22
N ASP A 41 23.13 -5.34 27.57
CA ASP A 41 21.86 -5.68 28.19
C ASP A 41 21.14 -6.80 27.41
N PRO A 42 21.36 -8.06 27.78
CA PRO A 42 20.71 -9.21 27.14
C PRO A 42 19.17 -9.24 27.26
N ASN A 43 18.60 -8.43 28.16
CA ASN A 43 17.16 -8.34 28.40
C ASN A 43 16.53 -7.14 27.69
N SER A 44 17.25 -6.42 26.85
CA SER A 44 16.67 -5.34 26.03
C SER A 44 15.80 -5.91 24.92
N SER A 45 14.48 -5.96 25.14
CA SER A 45 13.49 -6.41 24.15
C SER A 45 13.60 -5.59 22.87
N HIS A 46 13.72 -4.26 22.99
CA HIS A 46 13.88 -3.34 21.86
C HIS A 46 15.13 -3.62 21.01
N ALA A 47 16.26 -3.96 21.63
CA ALA A 47 17.47 -4.28 20.88
C ALA A 47 17.33 -5.60 20.10
N HIS A 48 16.62 -6.59 20.64
CA HIS A 48 16.29 -7.83 19.94
C HIS A 48 15.30 -7.58 18.79
N ASP A 49 14.30 -6.73 18.98
CA ASP A 49 13.31 -6.38 17.97
C ASP A 49 13.96 -5.63 16.78
N ASN A 50 14.76 -4.61 17.06
CA ASN A 50 15.52 -3.90 16.04
C ASN A 50 16.52 -4.79 15.29
N LEU A 51 17.17 -5.70 16.00
CA LEU A 51 18.06 -6.72 15.38
C LEU A 51 17.27 -7.61 14.42
N ALA A 52 16.06 -8.03 14.82
CA ALA A 52 15.17 -8.86 13.99
C ALA A 52 14.76 -8.15 12.71
N THR A 53 14.37 -6.87 12.81
CA THR A 53 14.00 -6.04 11.64
C THR A 53 15.15 -5.97 10.64
N VAL A 54 16.37 -5.72 11.08
CA VAL A 54 17.54 -5.68 10.18
C VAL A 54 17.86 -7.06 9.58
N PHE A 55 17.67 -8.14 10.32
CA PHE A 55 17.79 -9.49 9.76
C PHE A 55 16.73 -9.74 8.68
N ALA A 56 15.48 -9.29 8.88
CA ALA A 56 14.40 -9.41 7.90
C ALA A 56 14.73 -8.65 6.60
N GLU A 57 15.20 -7.42 6.69
CA GLU A 57 15.65 -6.62 5.53
C GLU A 57 16.80 -7.29 4.76
N LYS A 58 17.71 -7.94 5.48
CA LYS A 58 18.81 -8.74 4.89
C LYS A 58 18.36 -10.11 4.38
N LYS A 59 17.05 -10.43 4.45
CA LYS A 59 16.45 -11.71 4.07
C LYS A 59 17.04 -12.91 4.85
N GLN A 60 17.53 -12.66 6.05
CA GLN A 60 17.98 -13.67 7.00
C GLN A 60 16.79 -14.10 7.87
N PHE A 61 15.78 -14.71 7.23
CA PHE A 61 14.44 -14.92 7.81
C PHE A 61 14.43 -15.75 9.10
N ARG A 62 15.33 -16.73 9.20
CA ARG A 62 15.43 -17.55 10.42
C ARG A 62 15.96 -16.73 11.59
N ASP A 63 17.03 -15.97 11.36
CA ASP A 63 17.64 -15.15 12.40
C ASP A 63 16.68 -14.04 12.83
N ALA A 64 15.90 -13.49 11.88
CA ALA A 64 14.85 -12.51 12.17
C ALA A 64 13.77 -13.11 13.09
N LEU A 65 13.20 -14.26 12.71
CA LEU A 65 12.17 -14.91 13.51
C LEU A 65 12.66 -15.24 14.92
N ASP A 66 13.88 -15.82 15.05
CA ASP A 66 14.46 -16.15 16.33
C ASP A 66 14.61 -14.90 17.22
N ALA A 67 15.03 -13.77 16.65
CA ALA A 67 15.20 -12.51 17.38
C ALA A 67 13.84 -11.87 17.79
N TYR A 68 12.81 -11.87 16.90
CA TYR A 68 11.46 -11.43 17.27
C TYR A 68 10.89 -12.26 18.41
N LEU A 69 11.04 -13.59 18.39
CA LEU A 69 10.57 -14.46 19.47
C LEU A 69 11.33 -14.24 20.78
N VAL A 70 12.58 -13.80 20.73
CA VAL A 70 13.31 -13.40 21.95
C VAL A 70 12.73 -12.08 22.49
N SER A 71 12.50 -11.09 21.65
CA SER A 71 11.89 -9.81 22.04
C SER A 71 10.57 -10.04 22.76
N LEU A 72 9.65 -10.79 22.15
CA LEU A 72 8.34 -11.11 22.73
C LEU A 72 8.41 -11.95 24.01
N ARG A 73 9.43 -12.79 24.17
CA ARG A 73 9.64 -13.52 25.43
C ARG A 73 10.07 -12.60 26.56
N LEU A 74 10.84 -11.56 26.25
CA LEU A 74 11.29 -10.57 27.21
C LEU A 74 10.18 -9.60 27.60
N GLU A 75 9.34 -9.22 26.62
CA GLU A 75 8.25 -8.26 26.79
C GLU A 75 6.99 -8.75 26.06
N PRO A 76 6.21 -9.67 26.65
CA PRO A 76 5.05 -10.29 26.00
C PRO A 76 3.88 -9.33 25.72
N ASP A 77 3.83 -8.21 26.42
CA ASP A 77 2.76 -7.20 26.30
C ASP A 77 3.20 -5.99 25.47
N SER A 78 4.20 -6.15 24.59
CA SER A 78 4.67 -5.10 23.70
C SER A 78 3.88 -5.08 22.39
N ALA A 79 2.96 -4.11 22.25
CA ALA A 79 2.18 -3.93 21.02
C ALA A 79 3.09 -3.77 19.78
N THR A 80 4.17 -2.99 19.92
CA THR A 80 5.15 -2.78 18.84
C THR A 80 5.86 -4.07 18.43
N ALA A 81 6.24 -4.93 19.39
CA ALA A 81 6.91 -6.19 19.07
C ALA A 81 5.96 -7.16 18.33
N HIS A 82 4.69 -7.24 18.74
CA HIS A 82 3.66 -8.00 18.02
C HIS A 82 3.44 -7.43 16.61
N TYR A 83 3.33 -6.11 16.48
CA TYR A 83 3.19 -5.45 15.18
C TYR A 83 4.38 -5.76 14.24
N ASN A 84 5.62 -5.64 14.73
CA ASN A 84 6.81 -5.90 13.91
C ASN A 84 6.92 -7.37 13.49
N LEU A 85 6.58 -8.31 14.38
CA LEU A 85 6.49 -9.72 14.02
C LEU A 85 5.38 -9.96 12.99
N ALA A 86 4.22 -9.31 13.13
CA ALA A 86 3.13 -9.40 12.16
C ALA A 86 3.56 -8.89 10.77
N CYS A 87 4.22 -7.74 10.70
CA CYS A 87 4.80 -7.21 9.45
C CYS A 87 5.76 -8.20 8.79
N PHE A 88 6.62 -8.85 9.59
CA PHE A 88 7.53 -9.87 9.09
C PHE A 88 6.80 -11.10 8.55
N LEU A 89 5.71 -11.52 9.20
CA LEU A 89 4.94 -12.71 8.84
C LEU A 89 3.98 -12.46 7.66
N SER A 90 3.55 -11.24 7.41
CA SER A 90 2.51 -10.91 6.41
C SER A 90 2.85 -11.38 5.00
N ALA A 91 4.13 -11.40 4.64
CA ALA A 91 4.57 -11.85 3.32
C ALA A 91 4.49 -13.38 3.09
N HIS A 92 4.34 -14.20 4.16
CA HIS A 92 4.49 -15.66 4.05
C HIS A 92 3.54 -16.48 4.91
N ALA A 93 2.88 -15.88 5.89
CA ALA A 93 2.10 -16.59 6.90
C ALA A 93 0.91 -15.72 7.38
N LEU A 94 -0.02 -15.42 6.48
CA LEU A 94 -1.11 -14.46 6.70
C LEU A 94 -1.91 -14.73 7.98
N ASP A 95 -2.26 -15.97 8.28
CA ASP A 95 -3.06 -16.29 9.49
C ASP A 95 -2.30 -15.96 10.77
N PHE A 96 -0.97 -16.17 10.82
CA PHE A 96 -0.15 -15.79 11.95
C PHE A 96 0.02 -14.27 12.03
N ALA A 97 0.23 -13.60 10.89
CA ALA A 97 0.30 -12.15 10.84
C ALA A 97 -0.99 -11.49 11.37
N ILE A 98 -2.16 -11.99 10.95
CA ILE A 98 -3.47 -11.54 11.45
C ILE A 98 -3.54 -11.68 12.98
N SER A 99 -3.12 -12.83 13.53
CA SER A 99 -3.14 -13.07 14.98
C SER A 99 -2.24 -12.08 15.73
N GLU A 100 -1.04 -11.83 15.21
CA GLU A 100 -0.10 -10.92 15.85
C GLU A 100 -0.55 -9.45 15.74
N TYR A 101 -1.11 -9.01 14.59
CA TYR A 101 -1.73 -7.68 14.49
C TYR A 101 -2.90 -7.52 15.44
N GLN A 102 -3.77 -8.53 15.56
CA GLN A 102 -4.88 -8.50 16.52
C GLN A 102 -4.38 -8.35 17.95
N THR A 103 -3.32 -9.08 18.32
CA THR A 103 -2.70 -8.94 19.66
C THR A 103 -2.12 -7.54 19.86
N ALA A 104 -1.45 -6.96 18.86
CA ALA A 104 -0.96 -5.59 18.93
C ALA A 104 -2.10 -4.59 19.18
N ILE A 105 -3.23 -4.74 18.48
CA ILE A 105 -4.43 -3.89 18.64
C ILE A 105 -5.12 -4.12 19.99
N GLU A 106 -5.16 -5.35 20.51
CA GLU A 106 -5.70 -5.62 21.86
C GLU A 106 -4.88 -4.91 22.94
N LEU A 107 -3.56 -4.84 22.77
CA LEU A 107 -2.65 -4.15 23.68
C LEU A 107 -2.69 -2.64 23.52
N GLU A 108 -2.78 -2.15 22.29
CA GLU A 108 -2.87 -0.71 21.95
C GLU A 108 -3.94 -0.47 20.88
N PRO A 109 -5.22 -0.21 21.32
CA PRO A 109 -6.33 -0.05 20.38
C PRO A 109 -6.23 1.17 19.46
N ASP A 110 -5.49 2.20 19.84
CA ASP A 110 -5.28 3.43 19.06
C ASP A 110 -3.97 3.36 18.26
N TYR A 111 -3.74 2.25 17.54
CA TYR A 111 -2.55 2.01 16.74
C TYR A 111 -2.90 2.01 15.24
N PRO A 112 -2.85 3.18 14.55
CA PRO A 112 -3.30 3.32 13.16
C PRO A 112 -2.62 2.36 12.19
N ASP A 113 -1.28 2.22 12.29
CA ASP A 113 -0.50 1.35 11.41
C ASP A 113 -0.87 -0.14 11.58
N ALA A 114 -1.22 -0.56 12.81
CA ALA A 114 -1.63 -1.94 13.06
C ALA A 114 -2.99 -2.22 12.41
N HIS A 115 -3.95 -1.29 12.52
CA HIS A 115 -5.24 -1.39 11.83
C HIS A 115 -5.08 -1.36 10.31
N LEU A 116 -4.26 -0.48 9.77
CA LEU A 116 -3.96 -0.41 8.34
C LEU A 116 -3.41 -1.74 7.84
N ASN A 117 -2.32 -2.22 8.45
CA ASN A 117 -1.65 -3.43 8.00
C ASN A 117 -2.48 -4.71 8.23
N LEU A 118 -3.30 -4.74 9.27
CA LEU A 118 -4.30 -5.81 9.47
C LEU A 118 -5.34 -5.78 8.36
N GLY A 119 -5.82 -4.59 7.98
CA GLY A 119 -6.75 -4.40 6.87
C GLY A 119 -6.19 -4.93 5.54
N LEU A 120 -4.95 -4.55 5.21
CA LEU A 120 -4.26 -5.05 4.02
C LEU A 120 -4.07 -6.58 4.07
N THR A 121 -3.68 -7.10 5.23
CA THR A 121 -3.49 -8.54 5.42
C THR A 121 -4.81 -9.31 5.28
N TYR A 122 -5.92 -8.76 5.73
CA TYR A 122 -7.26 -9.33 5.50
C TYR A 122 -7.65 -9.31 4.02
N ALA A 123 -7.33 -8.24 3.28
CA ALA A 123 -7.57 -8.17 1.84
C ALA A 123 -6.79 -9.27 1.10
N ASP A 124 -5.50 -9.43 1.41
CA ASP A 124 -4.65 -10.50 0.85
C ASP A 124 -5.14 -11.91 1.23
N ALA A 125 -5.75 -12.06 2.40
CA ALA A 125 -6.37 -13.31 2.85
C ALA A 125 -7.76 -13.57 2.24
N GLY A 126 -8.27 -12.68 1.37
CA GLY A 126 -9.58 -12.80 0.75
C GLY A 126 -10.75 -12.55 1.72
N LYS A 127 -10.55 -11.70 2.72
CA LYS A 127 -11.54 -11.32 3.74
C LYS A 127 -11.88 -9.82 3.61
N PRO A 128 -12.53 -9.38 2.53
CA PRO A 128 -12.71 -7.96 2.24
C PRO A 128 -13.56 -7.21 3.28
N GLU A 129 -14.55 -7.86 3.90
CA GLU A 129 -15.38 -7.21 4.92
C GLU A 129 -14.57 -6.85 6.17
N ASP A 130 -13.68 -7.75 6.60
CA ASP A 130 -12.77 -7.50 7.73
C ASP A 130 -11.75 -6.41 7.36
N ALA A 131 -11.22 -6.45 6.12
CA ALA A 131 -10.31 -5.43 5.58
C ALA A 131 -10.95 -4.04 5.63
N VAL A 132 -12.17 -3.89 5.10
CA VAL A 132 -12.92 -2.62 5.11
C VAL A 132 -13.12 -2.08 6.52
N LYS A 133 -13.36 -2.95 7.50
CA LYS A 133 -13.56 -2.55 8.89
C LYS A 133 -12.27 -1.95 9.47
N GLU A 134 -11.15 -2.64 9.32
CA GLU A 134 -9.87 -2.21 9.88
C GLU A 134 -9.34 -0.94 9.17
N LEU A 135 -9.46 -0.84 7.84
CA LEU A 135 -9.09 0.37 7.10
C LEU A 135 -9.92 1.60 7.53
N LYS A 136 -11.21 1.43 7.83
CA LYS A 136 -12.03 2.52 8.37
C LYS A 136 -11.53 2.97 9.74
N THR A 137 -11.16 2.03 10.61
CA THR A 137 -10.59 2.37 11.91
C THR A 137 -9.27 3.13 11.75
N ALA A 138 -8.37 2.70 10.87
CA ALA A 138 -7.14 3.43 10.57
C ALA A 138 -7.42 4.87 10.10
N ILE A 139 -8.42 5.06 9.22
CA ILE A 139 -8.86 6.39 8.76
C ILE A 139 -9.42 7.26 9.90
N GLU A 140 -10.14 6.67 10.85
CA GLU A 140 -10.69 7.38 12.01
C GLU A 140 -9.59 7.81 12.97
N LEU A 141 -8.58 6.98 13.19
CA LEU A 141 -7.43 7.26 14.04
C LEU A 141 -6.49 8.30 13.42
N GLU A 142 -6.21 8.19 12.11
CA GLU A 142 -5.35 9.15 11.40
C GLU A 142 -6.03 9.68 10.11
N PRO A 143 -6.95 10.67 10.25
CA PRO A 143 -7.71 11.18 9.11
C PRO A 143 -6.89 11.92 8.05
N SER A 144 -5.67 12.31 8.38
CA SER A 144 -4.74 13.02 7.50
C SER A 144 -3.91 12.09 6.60
N ASP A 145 -3.85 10.80 6.90
CA ASP A 145 -3.20 9.81 6.04
C ASP A 145 -4.11 9.46 4.86
N PRO A 146 -3.70 9.72 3.61
CA PRO A 146 -4.46 9.37 2.42
C PRO A 146 -4.40 7.88 2.09
N PHE A 147 -3.36 7.16 2.55
CA PHE A 147 -3.08 5.80 2.12
C PHE A 147 -4.19 4.80 2.49
N PRO A 148 -4.70 4.73 3.76
CA PRO A 148 -5.79 3.82 4.08
C PRO A 148 -7.08 4.10 3.29
N ARG A 149 -7.32 5.38 2.91
CA ARG A 149 -8.47 5.76 2.07
C ARG A 149 -8.31 5.24 0.65
N HIS A 150 -7.09 5.30 0.09
CA HIS A 150 -6.82 4.80 -1.26
C HIS A 150 -7.01 3.27 -1.31
N GLU A 151 -6.48 2.55 -0.32
CA GLU A 151 -6.67 1.10 -0.21
C GLU A 151 -8.16 0.72 -0.05
N LEU A 152 -8.90 1.45 0.79
CA LEU A 152 -10.34 1.25 0.94
C LEU A 152 -11.09 1.51 -0.37
N ALA A 153 -10.68 2.53 -1.13
CA ALA A 153 -11.28 2.80 -2.43
C ALA A 153 -11.01 1.66 -3.43
N GLY A 154 -9.80 1.09 -3.43
CA GLY A 154 -9.46 -0.08 -4.23
C GLY A 154 -10.38 -1.26 -3.96
N LEU A 155 -10.56 -1.63 -2.69
CA LEU A 155 -11.49 -2.70 -2.30
C LEU A 155 -12.94 -2.42 -2.74
N GLN A 156 -13.39 -1.17 -2.60
CA GLN A 156 -14.74 -0.76 -3.04
C GLN A 156 -14.89 -0.81 -4.56
N MET A 157 -13.83 -0.52 -5.31
CA MET A 157 -13.82 -0.65 -6.78
C MET A 157 -13.91 -2.13 -7.19
N ASP A 158 -13.20 -3.01 -6.53
CA ASP A 158 -13.22 -4.46 -6.77
C ASP A 158 -14.60 -5.06 -6.50
N GLU A 159 -15.31 -4.55 -5.49
CA GLU A 159 -16.70 -4.89 -5.19
C GLU A 159 -17.73 -4.21 -6.12
N GLY A 160 -17.29 -3.28 -6.97
CA GLY A 160 -18.17 -2.49 -7.86
C GLY A 160 -18.90 -1.35 -7.15
N ASP A 161 -18.59 -1.05 -5.89
CA ASP A 161 -19.13 0.11 -5.17
C ASP A 161 -18.36 1.39 -5.52
N TYR A 162 -18.43 1.76 -6.78
CA TYR A 162 -17.80 2.97 -7.29
C TYR A 162 -18.28 4.26 -6.61
N ARG A 163 -19.48 4.25 -5.99
CA ARG A 163 -19.98 5.43 -5.27
C ARG A 163 -19.18 5.70 -4.00
N SER A 164 -18.95 4.67 -3.22
CA SER A 164 -18.13 4.75 -2.00
C SER A 164 -16.68 5.06 -2.35
N ALA A 165 -16.11 4.39 -3.37
CA ALA A 165 -14.76 4.64 -3.87
C ALA A 165 -14.57 6.12 -4.29
N ILE A 166 -15.52 6.73 -5.00
CA ILE A 166 -15.47 8.16 -5.36
C ILE A 166 -15.35 9.03 -4.11
N THR A 167 -16.03 8.68 -3.03
CA THR A 167 -15.96 9.47 -1.79
C THR A 167 -14.56 9.42 -1.19
N GLN A 168 -13.97 8.24 -1.10
CA GLN A 168 -12.61 8.08 -0.58
C GLN A 168 -11.59 8.78 -1.50
N LEU A 169 -11.64 8.54 -2.81
CA LEU A 169 -10.69 9.10 -3.77
C LEU A 169 -10.74 10.64 -3.86
N LYS A 170 -11.89 11.25 -3.64
CA LYS A 170 -12.01 12.71 -3.53
C LYS A 170 -11.27 13.25 -2.30
N ASP A 171 -11.28 12.52 -1.19
CA ASP A 171 -10.50 12.90 -0.01
C ASP A 171 -9.01 12.67 -0.25
N VAL A 172 -8.61 11.56 -0.88
CA VAL A 172 -7.21 11.30 -1.28
C VAL A 172 -6.70 12.43 -2.19
N THR A 173 -7.43 12.78 -3.27
CA THR A 173 -7.00 13.84 -4.19
C THR A 173 -7.01 15.24 -3.59
N ARG A 174 -7.72 15.45 -2.47
CA ARG A 174 -7.68 16.69 -1.69
C ARG A 174 -6.47 16.74 -0.77
N LEU A 175 -6.08 15.60 -0.17
CA LEU A 175 -4.91 15.47 0.71
C LEU A 175 -3.62 15.48 -0.11
N GLU A 176 -3.60 14.78 -1.23
CA GLU A 176 -2.48 14.65 -2.17
C GLU A 176 -2.91 15.04 -3.59
N PRO A 177 -2.90 16.34 -3.94
CA PRO A 177 -3.31 16.79 -5.27
C PRO A 177 -2.40 16.33 -6.42
N ASP A 178 -1.20 15.87 -6.13
CA ASP A 178 -0.20 15.33 -7.05
C ASP A 178 -0.17 13.78 -7.10
N ASN A 179 -1.11 13.11 -6.46
CA ASN A 179 -1.27 11.67 -6.54
C ASN A 179 -1.92 11.28 -7.88
N PHE A 180 -1.09 10.83 -8.82
CA PHE A 180 -1.53 10.41 -10.16
C PHE A 180 -2.52 9.24 -10.10
N GLU A 181 -2.20 8.23 -9.32
CA GLU A 181 -2.98 7.01 -9.18
C GLU A 181 -4.40 7.32 -8.67
N ALA A 182 -4.52 8.20 -7.67
CA ALA A 182 -5.82 8.60 -7.13
C ALA A 182 -6.67 9.37 -8.14
N TRP A 183 -6.08 10.24 -8.97
CA TRP A 183 -6.82 10.91 -10.05
C TRP A 183 -7.25 9.95 -11.15
N LEU A 184 -6.41 8.97 -11.50
CA LEU A 184 -6.73 7.93 -12.47
C LEU A 184 -7.91 7.08 -12.00
N ASP A 185 -7.86 6.57 -10.77
CA ASP A 185 -8.90 5.74 -10.18
C ASP A 185 -10.23 6.51 -10.00
N LEU A 186 -10.15 7.79 -9.62
CA LEU A 186 -11.33 8.66 -9.56
C LEU A 186 -11.98 8.81 -10.93
N GLY A 187 -11.18 8.95 -11.99
CA GLY A 187 -11.65 8.96 -13.37
C GLY A 187 -12.34 7.66 -13.77
N ILE A 188 -11.74 6.51 -13.43
CA ILE A 188 -12.32 5.19 -13.67
C ILE A 188 -13.68 5.07 -12.96
N CYS A 189 -13.74 5.40 -11.68
CA CYS A 189 -14.97 5.32 -10.88
C CYS A 189 -16.09 6.20 -11.46
N TYR A 190 -15.78 7.43 -11.87
CA TYR A 190 -16.76 8.32 -12.53
C TYR A 190 -17.22 7.76 -13.87
N ALA A 191 -16.33 7.21 -14.70
CA ALA A 191 -16.67 6.60 -15.98
C ALA A 191 -17.62 5.41 -15.79
N GLN A 192 -17.33 4.52 -14.84
CA GLN A 192 -18.17 3.37 -14.49
C GLN A 192 -19.59 3.79 -14.02
N LYS A 193 -19.71 4.97 -13.43
CA LYS A 193 -21.02 5.53 -13.04
C LYS A 193 -21.71 6.34 -14.15
N GLY A 194 -21.09 6.48 -15.32
CA GLY A 194 -21.61 7.29 -16.43
C GLY A 194 -21.46 8.80 -16.21
N PHE A 195 -20.65 9.24 -15.25
CA PHE A 195 -20.34 10.65 -14.99
C PHE A 195 -19.17 11.09 -15.87
N TYR A 196 -19.39 11.06 -17.19
CA TYR A 196 -18.32 11.21 -18.18
C TYR A 196 -17.58 12.55 -18.11
N ALA A 197 -18.28 13.64 -17.81
CA ALA A 197 -17.65 14.95 -17.67
C ALA A 197 -16.75 15.06 -16.42
N GLU A 198 -17.14 14.44 -15.33
CA GLU A 198 -16.33 14.32 -14.11
C GLU A 198 -15.13 13.40 -14.33
N ALA A 199 -15.32 12.29 -15.04
CA ALA A 199 -14.25 11.38 -15.43
C ALA A 199 -13.19 12.08 -16.29
N GLU A 200 -13.61 12.84 -17.31
CA GLU A 200 -12.70 13.62 -18.15
C GLU A 200 -11.88 14.60 -17.30
N ARG A 201 -12.52 15.33 -16.36
CA ARG A 201 -11.82 16.27 -15.48
C ARG A 201 -10.78 15.56 -14.58
N ALA A 202 -11.11 14.39 -14.05
CA ALA A 202 -10.19 13.62 -13.24
C ALA A 202 -8.99 13.13 -14.08
N TYR A 203 -9.23 12.60 -15.27
CA TYR A 203 -8.18 12.18 -16.18
C TYR A 203 -7.31 13.36 -16.69
N GLU A 204 -7.88 14.55 -16.88
CA GLU A 204 -7.07 15.74 -17.21
C GLU A 204 -6.14 16.14 -16.04
N LYS A 205 -6.55 15.93 -14.80
CA LYS A 205 -5.66 16.09 -13.63
C LYS A 205 -4.54 15.05 -13.62
N ALA A 206 -4.87 13.78 -13.85
CA ALA A 206 -3.87 12.70 -13.98
C ALA A 206 -2.90 13.00 -15.15
N LYS A 207 -3.41 13.46 -16.31
CA LYS A 207 -2.62 13.80 -17.50
C LYS A 207 -1.64 14.94 -17.26
N ALA A 208 -2.02 15.92 -16.43
CA ALA A 208 -1.12 17.00 -16.05
C ALA A 208 0.08 16.50 -15.22
N LEU A 209 -0.05 15.36 -14.55
CA LEU A 209 1.01 14.74 -13.75
C LEU A 209 1.86 13.76 -14.58
N LYS A 210 1.20 12.89 -15.38
CA LYS A 210 1.86 11.91 -16.26
C LYS A 210 1.12 11.82 -17.60
N SER A 211 1.57 12.58 -18.58
CA SER A 211 0.85 12.77 -19.86
C SER A 211 0.81 11.55 -20.79
N ASP A 212 1.79 10.65 -20.67
CA ASP A 212 2.02 9.51 -21.56
C ASP A 212 1.86 8.15 -20.87
N ASP A 213 1.20 8.14 -19.72
CA ASP A 213 0.86 6.88 -19.04
C ASP A 213 -0.12 6.06 -19.89
N LEU A 214 0.22 4.79 -20.11
CA LEU A 214 -0.54 3.90 -20.98
C LEU A 214 -1.97 3.66 -20.50
N LEU A 215 -2.16 3.46 -19.19
CA LEU A 215 -3.49 3.21 -18.62
C LEU A 215 -4.37 4.46 -18.73
N LEU A 216 -3.82 5.64 -18.48
CA LEU A 216 -4.52 6.89 -18.61
C LEU A 216 -5.01 7.12 -20.05
N VAL A 217 -4.10 6.97 -21.04
CA VAL A 217 -4.46 7.21 -22.45
C VAL A 217 -5.49 6.19 -22.93
N TYR A 218 -5.37 4.92 -22.49
CA TYR A 218 -6.33 3.88 -22.79
C TYR A 218 -7.71 4.14 -22.15
N ASN A 219 -7.73 4.52 -20.88
CA ASN A 219 -8.97 4.86 -20.17
C ASN A 219 -9.66 6.11 -20.74
N LEU A 220 -8.89 7.10 -21.23
CA LEU A 220 -9.47 8.23 -21.98
C LEU A 220 -10.12 7.77 -23.29
N ALA A 221 -9.50 6.85 -24.02
CA ALA A 221 -10.10 6.28 -25.22
C ALA A 221 -11.40 5.54 -24.91
N ALA A 222 -11.41 4.71 -23.84
CA ALA A 222 -12.58 4.00 -23.38
C ALA A 222 -13.70 4.95 -22.90
N LEU A 223 -13.34 5.99 -22.14
CA LEU A 223 -14.28 7.03 -21.72
C LEU A 223 -14.99 7.67 -22.91
N TYR A 224 -14.23 8.12 -23.92
CA TYR A 224 -14.80 8.77 -25.09
C TYR A 224 -15.63 7.81 -25.95
N ALA A 225 -15.27 6.54 -26.05
CA ALA A 225 -16.06 5.53 -26.72
C ALA A 225 -17.45 5.36 -26.04
N GLN A 226 -17.46 5.21 -24.72
CA GLN A 226 -18.70 5.12 -23.94
C GLN A 226 -19.54 6.40 -23.97
N TRP A 227 -18.89 7.55 -24.03
CA TRP A 227 -19.57 8.86 -24.14
C TRP A 227 -20.10 9.15 -25.54
N GLY A 228 -19.80 8.31 -26.54
CA GLY A 228 -20.20 8.48 -27.93
C GLY A 228 -19.33 9.48 -28.73
N ARG A 229 -18.23 9.94 -28.16
CA ARG A 229 -17.23 10.83 -28.80
C ARG A 229 -16.22 10.00 -29.61
N LYS A 230 -16.71 9.37 -30.69
CA LYS A 230 -15.94 8.38 -31.46
C LYS A 230 -14.60 8.89 -31.98
N ALA A 231 -14.54 10.13 -32.46
CA ALA A 231 -13.31 10.71 -33.00
C ALA A 231 -12.23 10.85 -31.91
N ASP A 232 -12.61 11.34 -30.74
CA ASP A 232 -11.69 11.48 -29.59
C ASP A 232 -11.24 10.12 -29.07
N ALA A 233 -12.14 9.12 -29.06
CA ALA A 233 -11.82 7.75 -28.69
C ALA A 233 -10.74 7.14 -29.61
N LEU A 234 -10.92 7.28 -30.92
CA LEU A 234 -9.95 6.77 -31.91
C LEU A 234 -8.61 7.50 -31.85
N GLU A 235 -8.61 8.81 -31.57
CA GLU A 235 -7.39 9.59 -31.37
C GLU A 235 -6.59 9.05 -30.17
N HIS A 236 -7.22 8.91 -29.01
CA HIS A 236 -6.57 8.40 -27.81
C HIS A 236 -6.17 6.93 -27.95
N LEU A 237 -6.95 6.12 -28.65
CA LEU A 237 -6.60 4.74 -28.95
C LEU A 237 -5.32 4.63 -29.80
N LYS A 238 -5.15 5.51 -30.81
CA LYS A 238 -3.91 5.59 -31.59
C LYS A 238 -2.72 6.01 -30.73
N LEU A 239 -2.94 6.91 -29.76
CA LEU A 239 -1.88 7.29 -28.81
C LEU A 239 -1.50 6.11 -27.93
N ALA A 240 -2.46 5.37 -27.35
CA ALA A 240 -2.20 4.17 -26.56
C ALA A 240 -1.41 3.11 -27.37
N LEU A 241 -1.81 2.87 -28.62
CA LEU A 241 -1.12 1.95 -29.52
C LEU A 241 0.32 2.38 -29.89
N LYS A 242 0.61 3.69 -29.83
CA LYS A 242 2.00 4.18 -29.97
C LYS A 242 2.84 3.93 -28.73
N VAL A 243 2.23 3.96 -27.53
CA VAL A 243 2.94 3.68 -26.27
C VAL A 243 3.27 2.19 -26.16
N ASP A 244 2.27 1.32 -26.29
CA ASP A 244 2.46 -0.15 -26.28
C ASP A 244 1.41 -0.86 -27.13
N ARG A 245 1.81 -1.14 -28.40
CA ARG A 245 0.92 -1.79 -29.35
C ARG A 245 0.52 -3.20 -28.90
N VAL A 246 1.44 -3.95 -28.32
CA VAL A 246 1.20 -5.36 -27.98
C VAL A 246 0.15 -5.48 -26.87
N LYS A 247 0.33 -4.71 -25.80
CA LYS A 247 -0.63 -4.69 -24.68
C LYS A 247 -2.00 -4.19 -25.13
N VAL A 248 -2.05 -3.04 -25.80
CA VAL A 248 -3.32 -2.42 -26.23
C VAL A 248 -4.08 -3.33 -27.18
N SER A 249 -3.42 -3.93 -28.20
CA SER A 249 -4.10 -4.90 -29.10
C SER A 249 -4.58 -6.15 -28.35
N SER A 250 -3.94 -6.54 -27.25
CA SER A 250 -4.42 -7.63 -26.41
C SER A 250 -5.67 -7.23 -25.64
N TRP A 251 -5.70 -6.03 -25.06
CA TRP A 251 -6.85 -5.50 -24.30
C TRP A 251 -8.07 -5.32 -25.20
N LEU A 252 -7.92 -4.72 -26.38
CA LEU A 252 -9.01 -4.47 -27.34
C LEU A 252 -9.76 -5.71 -27.83
N LYS A 253 -9.19 -6.90 -27.70
CA LYS A 253 -9.83 -8.14 -28.17
C LYS A 253 -11.08 -8.52 -27.40
N ALA A 254 -11.18 -8.12 -26.14
CA ALA A 254 -12.24 -8.53 -25.23
C ALA A 254 -12.80 -7.40 -24.37
N ASP A 255 -12.41 -6.15 -24.62
CA ASP A 255 -12.83 -5.02 -23.78
C ASP A 255 -14.19 -4.45 -24.28
N PRO A 256 -15.27 -4.65 -23.52
CA PRO A 256 -16.61 -4.20 -23.91
C PRO A 256 -16.75 -2.68 -23.94
N MET A 257 -15.82 -1.93 -23.35
CA MET A 257 -15.89 -0.46 -23.34
C MET A 257 -15.80 0.16 -24.73
N PHE A 258 -15.37 -0.61 -25.75
CA PHE A 258 -15.27 -0.15 -27.14
C PHE A 258 -16.35 -0.69 -28.05
N GLU A 259 -17.41 -1.36 -27.56
CA GLU A 259 -18.54 -1.86 -28.37
C GLU A 259 -19.16 -0.74 -29.25
N ALA A 260 -19.20 0.49 -28.77
CA ALA A 260 -19.73 1.63 -29.52
C ALA A 260 -18.88 1.99 -30.76
N LEU A 261 -17.69 1.45 -30.91
CA LEU A 261 -16.80 1.62 -32.06
C LEU A 261 -16.84 0.43 -33.04
N GLU A 262 -17.51 -0.66 -32.71
CA GLU A 262 -17.60 -1.82 -33.58
C GLU A 262 -18.25 -1.46 -34.92
N GLY A 263 -17.66 -1.93 -36.02
CA GLY A 263 -18.10 -1.59 -37.40
C GLY A 263 -17.55 -0.26 -37.94
N GLU A 264 -16.85 0.54 -37.11
CA GLU A 264 -16.11 1.67 -37.60
C GLU A 264 -14.81 1.21 -38.30
N ALA A 265 -14.67 1.52 -39.61
CA ALA A 265 -13.55 1.01 -40.41
C ALA A 265 -12.17 1.36 -39.82
N GLU A 266 -12.08 2.51 -39.16
CA GLU A 266 -10.85 2.97 -38.54
C GLU A 266 -10.53 2.20 -37.25
N PHE A 267 -11.53 1.84 -36.48
CA PHE A 267 -11.38 1.00 -35.30
C PHE A 267 -10.95 -0.42 -35.68
N GLU A 268 -11.60 -1.01 -36.67
CA GLU A 268 -11.26 -2.36 -37.15
C GLU A 268 -9.82 -2.43 -37.69
N ALA A 269 -9.30 -1.35 -38.26
CA ALA A 269 -7.91 -1.26 -38.70
C ALA A 269 -6.89 -1.13 -37.56
N LEU A 270 -7.30 -0.73 -36.37
CA LEU A 270 -6.46 -0.59 -35.18
C LEU A 270 -6.43 -1.86 -34.31
N ARG A 271 -7.49 -2.65 -34.36
CA ARG A 271 -7.67 -3.88 -33.55
C ARG A 271 -6.81 -5.02 -34.09
#